data_28175e4c82910d45667effa994bbc2df
#
_entry.id   28175e4c82910d45667effa994bbc2df
#
_cell.length_a   1.000
_cell.length_b   1.000
_cell.length_c   1.000
_cell.angle_alpha   90.00
_cell.angle_beta   90.00
_cell.angle_gamma   90.00
#
_symmetry.space_group_name_H-M   'P 1'
#
loop_
_entity.id
_entity.type
_entity.pdbx_description
1 polymer ?
#
loop_
_entity_poly.entity_id
_entity_poly.type
_entity_poly.pdbx_seq_one_letter_code
_entity_poly.pdbx_strand_id
1 'polypeptide(L)'
;MPVGILKDRAKSIPVTATELPKEFAGLFASEQLIGCYKGIRDLIIFTDIRIVSIDVQGITGKQKVITTIPYTHISEMTIETSGYLDIDTDLVLRTTGGSVMAYSFRNGKDVIAIQNYVAHKMQ
;
A
#
# COMPACT_ATOMS: atom_id res chain seq x y z
N MET A 1 12.47 -11.35 17.30
CA MET A 1 13.30 -11.36 16.35
C MET A 1 12.86 -10.85 15.03
N PRO A 2 13.06 -9.73 14.81
CA PRO A 2 12.60 -9.03 13.65
C PRO A 2 13.23 -9.44 12.34
N VAL A 3 14.39 -10.06 12.40
CA VAL A 3 15.09 -10.44 11.17
C VAL A 3 14.29 -11.40 10.30
N GLY A 4 13.63 -12.37 10.93
CA GLY A 4 12.80 -13.32 10.19
C GLY A 4 11.62 -12.65 9.51
N ILE A 5 11.07 -11.62 10.12
CA ILE A 5 9.95 -10.90 9.52
C ILE A 5 10.39 -10.28 8.19
N LEU A 6 11.55 -9.63 8.18
CA LEU A 6 12.05 -8.99 6.98
C LEU A 6 12.39 -9.98 5.89
N LYS A 7 12.90 -11.15 6.27
CA LYS A 7 13.26 -12.18 5.30
C LYS A 7 12.03 -12.80 4.66
N ASP A 8 10.94 -12.91 5.41
CA ASP A 8 9.75 -13.63 4.97
C ASP A 8 8.76 -12.76 4.23
N ARG A 9 8.99 -11.46 4.17
CA ARG A 9 8.05 -10.59 3.50
C ARG A 9 8.13 -10.75 1.99
N ALA A 10 7.06 -10.40 1.31
CA ALA A 10 7.05 -10.35 -0.13
C ALA A 10 8.03 -9.29 -0.63
N LYS A 11 8.51 -9.46 -1.85
CA LYS A 11 9.37 -8.47 -2.48
C LYS A 11 8.63 -7.14 -2.58
N SER A 12 9.32 -6.04 -2.28
CA SER A 12 8.74 -4.70 -2.36
C SER A 12 8.41 -4.34 -3.80
N ILE A 13 7.22 -3.78 -3.98
CA ILE A 13 6.75 -3.33 -5.28
C ILE A 13 7.04 -1.83 -5.40
N PRO A 14 7.87 -1.42 -6.37
CA PRO A 14 8.11 0.01 -6.57
C PRO A 14 6.84 0.72 -7.03
N VAL A 15 6.51 1.82 -6.38
CA VAL A 15 5.29 2.58 -6.71
C VAL A 15 5.57 4.07 -6.75
N THR A 16 4.76 4.78 -7.54
CA THR A 16 4.79 6.23 -7.61
C THR A 16 3.39 6.78 -7.50
N ALA A 17 3.28 7.99 -6.96
CA ALA A 17 1.98 8.65 -6.81
C ALA A 17 1.31 8.84 -8.17
N THR A 18 0.02 8.66 -8.21
CA THR A 18 -0.77 8.80 -9.44
C THR A 18 -2.19 9.23 -9.10
N GLU A 19 -2.92 9.67 -10.11
CA GLU A 19 -4.35 9.88 -9.97
C GLU A 19 -5.05 8.53 -10.11
N LEU A 20 -6.22 8.42 -9.48
CA LEU A 20 -7.00 7.20 -9.60
C LEU A 20 -7.47 7.01 -11.04
N PRO A 21 -7.18 5.86 -11.67
CA PRO A 21 -7.68 5.59 -13.00
C PRO A 21 -9.21 5.62 -13.04
N LYS A 22 -9.77 6.20 -14.09
CA LYS A 22 -11.20 6.39 -14.21
C LYS A 22 -12.00 5.11 -14.11
N GLU A 23 -11.44 3.99 -14.57
CA GLU A 23 -12.13 2.72 -14.55
C GLU A 23 -12.44 2.24 -13.12
N PHE A 24 -11.73 2.75 -12.11
CA PHE A 24 -11.96 2.37 -10.73
C PHE A 24 -12.73 3.39 -9.92
N ALA A 25 -13.14 4.50 -10.55
CA ALA A 25 -13.80 5.58 -9.82
C ALA A 25 -15.05 5.13 -9.07
N GLY A 26 -15.80 4.19 -9.65
CA GLY A 26 -17.02 3.69 -9.02
C GLY A 26 -16.81 2.96 -7.71
N LEU A 27 -15.60 2.46 -7.47
CA LEU A 27 -15.30 1.76 -6.22
C LEU A 27 -15.22 2.71 -5.02
N PHE A 28 -15.03 4.00 -5.27
CA PHE A 28 -14.72 4.96 -4.21
C PHE A 28 -15.71 6.13 -4.16
N ALA A 29 -16.92 5.93 -4.65
CA ALA A 29 -17.86 7.03 -4.82
C ALA A 29 -18.22 7.78 -3.53
N SER A 30 -18.14 7.10 -2.39
CA SER A 30 -18.52 7.67 -1.09
C SER A 30 -17.35 7.86 -0.14
N GLU A 31 -16.12 7.70 -0.60
CA GLU A 31 -14.92 7.79 0.24
C GLU A 31 -14.02 8.91 -0.20
N GLN A 32 -13.23 9.39 0.74
CA GLN A 32 -12.18 10.36 0.44
C GLN A 32 -10.89 9.62 0.13
N LEU A 33 -10.27 9.93 -1.00
CA LEU A 33 -8.99 9.36 -1.36
C LEU A 33 -7.88 10.12 -0.63
N ILE A 34 -7.03 9.38 0.09
CA ILE A 34 -5.91 9.95 0.81
C ILE A 34 -4.64 9.85 -0.02
N GLY A 35 -4.47 8.74 -0.75
CA GLY A 35 -3.33 8.56 -1.63
C GLY A 35 -3.56 7.41 -2.58
N CYS A 36 -2.99 7.53 -3.78
CA CYS A 36 -3.06 6.48 -4.79
C CYS A 36 -1.67 6.33 -5.40
N TYR A 37 -1.17 5.10 -5.43
CA TYR A 37 0.18 4.82 -5.89
C TYR A 37 0.16 3.67 -6.88
N LYS A 38 0.97 3.81 -7.92
CA LYS A 38 0.97 2.89 -9.05
C LYS A 38 2.33 2.23 -9.22
N GLY A 39 2.33 0.90 -9.32
CA GLY A 39 3.47 0.14 -9.82
C GLY A 39 3.29 -0.16 -11.30
N ILE A 40 3.99 -1.17 -11.81
CA ILE A 40 3.87 -1.54 -13.22
C ILE A 40 2.46 -2.06 -13.51
N ARG A 41 1.96 -2.94 -12.67
CA ARG A 41 0.63 -3.56 -12.85
C ARG A 41 -0.24 -3.48 -11.61
N ASP A 42 0.24 -2.82 -10.57
CA ASP A 42 -0.45 -2.80 -9.29
C ASP A 42 -0.82 -1.38 -8.91
N LEU A 43 -1.90 -1.27 -8.15
CA LEU A 43 -2.30 -0.03 -7.51
C LEU A 43 -2.48 -0.29 -6.03
N ILE A 44 -2.06 0.65 -5.20
CA ILE A 44 -2.42 0.65 -3.79
C ILE A 44 -3.06 1.98 -3.47
N ILE A 45 -4.24 1.95 -2.88
CA ILE A 45 -5.05 3.13 -2.65
C ILE A 45 -5.39 3.21 -1.17
N PHE A 46 -5.14 4.37 -0.59
CA PHE A 46 -5.48 4.65 0.80
C PHE A 46 -6.65 5.61 0.82
N THR A 47 -7.75 5.21 1.46
CA THR A 47 -8.91 6.07 1.61
C THR A 47 -9.09 6.41 3.08
N ASP A 48 -10.13 7.17 3.38
CA ASP A 48 -10.42 7.51 4.78
C ASP A 48 -10.98 6.32 5.58
N ILE A 49 -11.35 5.21 4.92
CA ILE A 49 -11.92 4.06 5.64
C ILE A 49 -11.18 2.73 5.40
N ARG A 50 -10.36 2.62 4.36
CA ARG A 50 -9.75 1.33 4.03
C ARG A 50 -8.53 1.50 3.13
N ILE A 51 -7.78 0.41 3.00
CA ILE A 51 -6.73 0.27 1.99
C ILE A 51 -7.29 -0.65 0.90
N VAL A 52 -7.08 -0.28 -0.36
CA VAL A 52 -7.49 -1.12 -1.49
C VAL A 52 -6.27 -1.43 -2.33
N SER A 53 -6.06 -2.72 -2.57
CA SER A 53 -4.99 -3.22 -3.43
C SER A 53 -5.62 -3.73 -4.71
N ILE A 54 -5.13 -3.28 -5.85
CA ILE A 54 -5.60 -3.75 -7.15
C ILE A 54 -4.43 -4.38 -7.87
N ASP A 55 -4.54 -5.68 -8.13
CA ASP A 55 -3.52 -6.46 -8.80
C ASP A 55 -4.03 -6.82 -10.19
N VAL A 56 -3.36 -6.34 -11.21
CA VAL A 56 -3.73 -6.61 -12.60
C VAL A 56 -2.99 -7.86 -13.06
N GLN A 57 -3.73 -8.86 -13.50
CA GLN A 57 -3.18 -10.17 -13.83
C GLN A 57 -3.47 -10.57 -15.28
N GLY A 58 -2.79 -11.64 -15.71
CA GLY A 58 -2.97 -12.20 -17.04
C GLY A 58 -2.21 -11.44 -18.11
N ILE A 59 -2.04 -12.09 -19.26
CA ILE A 59 -1.27 -11.50 -20.37
C ILE A 59 -1.94 -10.25 -20.90
N THR A 60 -3.26 -10.26 -20.99
CA THR A 60 -4.02 -9.13 -21.53
C THR A 60 -4.28 -8.04 -20.50
N GLY A 61 -4.01 -8.30 -19.20
CA GLY A 61 -4.30 -7.36 -18.14
C GLY A 61 -5.78 -7.15 -17.84
N LYS A 62 -6.63 -8.05 -18.32
CA LYS A 62 -8.08 -7.93 -18.11
C LYS A 62 -8.53 -8.42 -16.76
N GLN A 63 -7.82 -9.38 -16.20
CA GLN A 63 -8.18 -9.91 -14.88
C GLN A 63 -7.60 -9.03 -13.79
N LYS A 64 -8.44 -8.63 -12.87
CA LYS A 64 -8.02 -7.78 -11.75
C LYS A 64 -8.47 -8.41 -10.44
N VAL A 65 -7.58 -8.41 -9.46
CA VAL A 65 -7.91 -8.85 -8.11
C VAL A 65 -7.93 -7.61 -7.24
N ILE A 66 -9.11 -7.31 -6.69
CA ILE A 66 -9.31 -6.11 -5.88
C ILE A 66 -9.54 -6.56 -4.45
N THR A 67 -8.65 -6.14 -3.56
CA THR A 67 -8.69 -6.54 -2.15
C THR A 67 -8.91 -5.32 -1.28
N THR A 68 -9.90 -5.39 -0.40
CA THR A 68 -10.15 -4.37 0.61
C THR A 68 -9.58 -4.81 1.93
N ILE A 69 -8.81 -3.93 2.57
CA ILE A 69 -8.19 -4.20 3.86
C ILE A 69 -8.63 -3.10 4.82
N PRO A 70 -9.52 -3.40 5.77
CA PRO A 70 -9.88 -2.43 6.80
C PRO A 70 -8.66 -2.04 7.61
N TYR A 71 -8.55 -0.78 7.99
CA TYR A 71 -7.40 -0.32 8.77
C TYR A 71 -7.24 -1.06 10.09
N THR A 72 -8.36 -1.51 10.67
CA THR A 72 -8.32 -2.27 11.91
C THR A 72 -7.71 -3.66 11.76
N HIS A 73 -7.53 -4.14 10.53
CA HIS A 73 -6.88 -5.42 10.27
C HIS A 73 -5.39 -5.29 10.02
N ILE A 74 -4.84 -4.09 10.08
CA ILE A 74 -3.39 -3.89 10.02
C ILE A 74 -2.85 -4.09 11.42
N SER A 75 -2.05 -5.12 11.61
CA SER A 75 -1.46 -5.43 12.91
C SER A 75 -0.11 -4.77 13.11
N GLU A 76 0.59 -4.47 12.01
CA GLU A 76 1.94 -3.95 12.10
C GLU A 76 2.29 -3.18 10.84
N MET A 77 3.02 -2.11 11.01
CA MET A 77 3.46 -1.28 9.89
C MET A 77 4.91 -0.93 10.11
N THR A 78 5.76 -1.22 9.13
CA THR A 78 7.19 -1.00 9.22
C THR A 78 7.67 -0.11 8.08
N ILE A 79 8.52 0.84 8.40
CA ILE A 79 9.20 1.67 7.40
C ILE A 79 10.65 1.27 7.39
N GLU A 80 11.15 0.93 6.19
CA GLU A 80 12.56 0.62 5.99
C GLU A 80 13.17 1.65 5.06
N THR A 81 14.30 2.21 5.46
CA THR A 81 15.01 3.18 4.62
C THR A 81 16.44 2.72 4.42
N SER A 82 17.03 3.16 3.31
CA SER A 82 18.44 2.89 3.03
C SER A 82 19.35 4.01 3.57
N GLY A 83 18.81 4.89 4.41
CA GLY A 83 19.57 5.97 5.02
C GLY A 83 18.78 7.28 5.11
N TYR A 84 18.08 7.65 4.06
CA TYR A 84 17.33 8.89 4.02
C TYR A 84 15.87 8.62 3.73
N LEU A 85 14.98 9.27 4.49
CA LEU A 85 13.53 9.11 4.32
C LEU A 85 12.98 9.78 3.06
N ASP A 86 13.76 10.61 2.40
CA ASP A 86 13.31 11.35 1.23
C ASP A 86 13.58 10.62 -0.09
N ILE A 87 14.15 9.41 -0.03
CA ILE A 87 14.38 8.59 -1.21
C ILE A 87 13.93 7.16 -0.90
N ASP A 88 13.76 6.38 -1.92
CA ASP A 88 13.33 4.96 -1.90
C ASP A 88 13.14 4.37 -0.51
N THR A 89 11.94 4.51 0.01
CA THR A 89 11.58 4.04 1.34
C THR A 89 10.52 2.96 1.23
N ASP A 90 10.73 1.84 1.89
CA ASP A 90 9.78 0.74 1.87
C ASP A 90 8.77 0.88 2.99
N LEU A 91 7.51 0.65 2.66
CA LEU A 91 6.44 0.51 3.62
C LEU A 91 5.99 -0.93 3.62
N VAL A 92 6.07 -1.58 4.76
CA VAL A 92 5.67 -2.98 4.92
C VAL A 92 4.45 -3.02 5.84
N LEU A 93 3.38 -3.61 5.36
CA LEU A 93 2.12 -3.74 6.09
C LEU A 93 1.85 -5.21 6.35
N ARG A 94 1.55 -5.53 7.60
CA ARG A 94 1.17 -6.89 7.99
C ARG A 94 -0.25 -6.87 8.51
N THR A 95 -1.06 -7.81 8.02
CA THR A 95 -2.46 -7.93 8.47
C THR A 95 -2.57 -8.93 9.60
N THR A 96 -3.67 -8.87 10.33
CA THR A 96 -3.96 -9.81 11.41
C THR A 96 -4.09 -11.25 10.89
N GLY A 97 -4.43 -11.41 9.62
CA GLY A 97 -4.50 -12.73 9.00
C GLY A 97 -3.17 -13.27 8.53
N GLY A 98 -2.09 -12.49 8.68
CA GLY A 98 -0.75 -12.95 8.31
C GLY A 98 -0.28 -12.54 6.93
N SER A 99 -1.09 -11.84 6.14
CA SER A 99 -0.66 -11.34 4.85
C SER A 99 0.35 -10.21 5.03
N VAL A 100 1.32 -10.15 4.14
CA VAL A 100 2.34 -9.10 4.16
C VAL A 100 2.36 -8.41 2.81
N MET A 101 2.30 -7.08 2.83
CA MET A 101 2.38 -6.25 1.64
C MET A 101 3.54 -5.29 1.79
N ALA A 102 4.36 -5.17 0.75
CA ALA A 102 5.54 -4.31 0.80
C ALA A 102 5.59 -3.44 -0.44
N TYR A 103 5.72 -2.14 -0.24
CA TYR A 103 5.77 -1.18 -1.33
C TYR A 103 6.97 -0.26 -1.15
N SER A 104 7.69 -0.01 -2.24
CA SER A 104 8.83 0.88 -2.23
C SER A 104 8.41 2.21 -2.85
N PHE A 105 8.40 3.26 -2.04
CA PHE A 105 7.99 4.59 -2.47
C PHE A 105 9.20 5.40 -2.84
N ARG A 106 9.16 6.02 -4.00
CA ARG A 106 10.25 6.87 -4.43
C ARG A 106 10.35 8.13 -3.55
N ASN A 107 9.22 8.64 -3.09
CA ASN A 107 9.19 9.82 -2.23
C ASN A 107 8.87 9.41 -0.79
N GLY A 108 9.88 9.45 0.08
CA GLY A 108 9.72 9.06 1.47
C GLY A 108 8.76 9.95 2.26
N LYS A 109 8.54 11.18 1.81
CA LYS A 109 7.57 12.06 2.49
C LYS A 109 6.16 11.50 2.39
N ASP A 110 5.86 10.84 1.27
CA ASP A 110 4.56 10.19 1.12
C ASP A 110 4.38 9.09 2.16
N VAL A 111 5.45 8.33 2.40
CA VAL A 111 5.40 7.23 3.37
C VAL A 111 5.12 7.74 4.77
N ILE A 112 5.76 8.85 5.16
CA ILE A 112 5.55 9.43 6.48
C ILE A 112 4.09 9.89 6.64
N ALA A 113 3.56 10.56 5.63
CA ALA A 113 2.17 11.02 5.68
C ALA A 113 1.19 9.84 5.77
N ILE A 114 1.43 8.80 4.98
CA ILE A 114 0.59 7.60 4.99
C ILE A 114 0.71 6.89 6.33
N GLN A 115 1.93 6.73 6.83
CA GLN A 115 2.17 6.05 8.10
C GLN A 115 1.40 6.75 9.22
N ASN A 116 1.46 8.07 9.27
CA ASN A 116 0.73 8.81 10.30
C ASN A 116 -0.78 8.63 10.16
N TYR A 117 -1.27 8.65 8.94
CA TYR A 117 -2.69 8.47 8.68
C TYR A 117 -3.16 7.08 9.11
N VAL A 118 -2.44 6.05 8.67
CA VAL A 118 -2.79 4.66 8.97
C VAL A 118 -2.72 4.40 10.47
N ALA A 119 -1.71 4.94 11.14
CA ALA A 119 -1.56 4.76 12.59
C ALA A 119 -2.80 5.24 13.36
N HIS A 120 -3.39 6.36 12.93
CA HIS A 120 -4.62 6.85 13.55
C HIS A 120 -5.81 5.96 13.27
N LYS A 121 -5.82 5.30 12.12
CA LYS A 121 -6.95 4.48 11.68
C LYS A 121 -6.88 3.04 12.18
N MET A 122 -5.72 2.60 12.64
CA MET A 122 -5.56 1.23 13.14
C MET A 122 -6.26 0.97 14.45
N GLN A 123 -6.62 1.99 15.14
CA GLN A 123 -7.23 1.88 16.47
C GLN A 123 -8.69 1.47 16.43
#